data_508b37227f7ac3c7114325ebadd0af03
#
_entry.id   508b37227f7ac3c7114325ebadd0af03
#
_cell.length_a   1.000
_cell.length_b   1.000
_cell.length_c   1.000
_cell.angle_alpha   90.00
_cell.angle_beta   90.00
_cell.angle_gamma   90.00
#
_symmetry.space_group_name_H-M   'P 1'
#
loop_
_entity.id
_entity.type
_entity.pdbx_description
1 polymer ?
#
loop_
_entity_poly.entity_id
_entity_poly.type
_entity_poly.pdbx_seq_one_letter_code
_entity_poly.pdbx_strand_id
1 'polypeptide(L)'
;MTGHENRKQQIIDKAVGLFAELGYYKTTTAMVAKAVGVTQPYVFHFFKNKEELFKAVYDRAMNRIYETFTQVEAPPDRLMETMGHAFIQIMEAHRDEVLMVMQAHAISEPEIRDYVRKQFQIIHETIVVKFKSAGILKAEEAASQFIGSGLLITVSEVLDLPQLLCF
;
A
#
# COMPACT_ATOMS: atom_id res chain seq x y z
N MET A 1 4.94 18.08 16.02
CA MET A 1 3.62 17.41 15.77
C MET A 1 2.69 17.80 16.89
N THR A 2 1.51 18.34 16.58
CA THR A 2 0.50 18.69 17.57
C THR A 2 -0.11 17.42 18.17
N GLY A 3 -0.61 17.48 19.43
CA GLY A 3 -1.23 16.31 20.07
C GLY A 3 -2.39 15.69 19.29
N HIS A 4 -3.06 16.50 18.44
CA HIS A 4 -4.15 16.08 17.55
C HIS A 4 -3.63 15.22 16.39
N GLU A 5 -2.52 15.62 15.77
CA GLU A 5 -1.88 14.87 14.67
C GLU A 5 -1.36 13.50 15.14
N ASN A 6 -0.81 13.47 16.35
CA ASN A 6 -0.36 12.22 16.98
C ASN A 6 -1.53 11.24 17.22
N ARG A 7 -2.72 11.73 17.63
CA ARG A 7 -3.91 10.88 17.82
C ARG A 7 -4.48 10.34 16.53
N LYS A 8 -4.53 11.15 15.47
CA LYS A 8 -4.93 10.70 14.13
C LYS A 8 -4.03 9.57 13.65
N GLN A 9 -2.71 9.73 13.82
CA GLN A 9 -1.73 8.73 13.43
C GLN A 9 -1.89 7.42 14.23
N GLN A 10 -2.13 7.49 15.55
CA GLN A 10 -2.42 6.31 16.37
C GLN A 10 -3.66 5.53 15.90
N ILE A 11 -4.71 6.24 15.46
CA ILE A 11 -5.90 5.60 14.89
C ILE A 11 -5.54 4.86 13.60
N ILE A 12 -4.79 5.50 12.71
CA ILE A 12 -4.33 4.90 11.44
C ILE A 12 -3.46 3.66 11.74
N ASP A 13 -2.51 3.75 12.69
CA ASP A 13 -1.62 2.64 13.05
C ASP A 13 -2.38 1.39 13.50
N LYS A 14 -3.41 1.57 14.34
CA LYS A 14 -4.25 0.45 14.78
C LYS A 14 -5.19 -0.05 13.68
N ALA A 15 -5.67 0.84 12.83
CA ALA A 15 -6.55 0.47 11.73
C ALA A 15 -5.82 -0.38 10.67
N VAL A 16 -4.53 -0.12 10.40
CA VAL A 16 -3.72 -0.95 9.48
C VAL A 16 -3.78 -2.42 9.86
N GLY A 17 -3.41 -2.78 11.08
CA GLY A 17 -3.41 -4.18 11.54
C GLY A 17 -4.79 -4.83 11.45
N LEU A 18 -5.84 -4.10 11.85
CA LEU A 18 -7.21 -4.61 11.77
C LEU A 18 -7.68 -4.83 10.32
N PHE A 19 -7.37 -3.92 9.41
CA PHE A 19 -7.70 -4.09 8.00
C PHE A 19 -6.87 -5.21 7.36
N ALA A 20 -5.60 -5.35 7.71
CA ALA A 20 -4.75 -6.44 7.22
C ALA A 20 -5.25 -7.81 7.67
N GLU A 21 -5.63 -7.93 8.95
CA GLU A 21 -6.07 -9.20 9.55
C GLU A 21 -7.50 -9.60 9.15
N LEU A 22 -8.45 -8.65 9.24
CA LEU A 22 -9.88 -8.93 9.11
C LEU A 22 -10.47 -8.55 7.75
N GLY A 23 -9.73 -7.79 6.96
CA GLY A 23 -10.20 -7.21 5.71
C GLY A 23 -11.14 -6.03 5.91
N TYR A 24 -11.47 -5.36 4.79
CA TYR A 24 -12.35 -4.19 4.79
C TYR A 24 -13.72 -4.48 5.40
N TYR A 25 -14.37 -5.57 5.00
CA TYR A 25 -15.77 -5.84 5.35
C TYR A 25 -15.99 -6.10 6.84
N LYS A 26 -15.10 -6.87 7.47
CA LYS A 26 -15.24 -7.26 8.89
C LYS A 26 -14.74 -6.19 9.85
N THR A 27 -13.82 -5.33 9.43
CA THR A 27 -13.30 -4.25 10.27
C THR A 27 -14.35 -3.16 10.47
N THR A 28 -14.52 -2.70 11.71
CA THR A 28 -15.43 -1.60 12.08
C THR A 28 -14.67 -0.48 12.79
N THR A 29 -15.20 0.75 12.70
CA THR A 29 -14.64 1.90 13.44
C THR A 29 -14.72 1.72 14.97
N ALA A 30 -15.68 0.95 15.48
CA ALA A 30 -15.76 0.58 16.89
C ALA A 30 -14.60 -0.31 17.33
N MET A 31 -14.19 -1.28 16.49
CA MET A 31 -13.01 -2.12 16.75
C MET A 31 -11.73 -1.30 16.78
N VAL A 32 -11.59 -0.35 15.86
CA VAL A 32 -10.44 0.56 15.81
C VAL A 32 -10.44 1.45 17.09
N ALA A 33 -11.57 2.02 17.47
CA ALA A 33 -11.71 2.82 18.68
C ALA A 33 -11.26 2.03 19.93
N LYS A 34 -11.72 0.78 20.06
CA LYS A 34 -11.33 -0.13 21.15
C LYS A 34 -9.81 -0.40 21.14
N ALA A 35 -9.22 -0.65 19.96
CA ALA A 35 -7.79 -0.92 19.83
C ALA A 35 -6.90 0.29 20.17
N VAL A 36 -7.40 1.51 19.97
CA VAL A 36 -6.72 2.77 20.34
C VAL A 36 -6.96 3.14 21.82
N GLY A 37 -7.99 2.57 22.46
CA GLY A 37 -8.40 2.94 23.82
C GLY A 37 -9.21 4.25 23.87
N VAL A 38 -10.01 4.52 22.84
CA VAL A 38 -10.87 5.71 22.73
C VAL A 38 -12.33 5.31 22.44
N THR A 39 -13.23 6.28 22.45
CA THR A 39 -14.63 6.06 22.06
C THR A 39 -14.79 6.11 20.55
N GLN A 40 -15.81 5.42 20.00
CA GLN A 40 -16.10 5.48 18.56
C GLN A 40 -16.43 6.90 18.07
N PRO A 41 -17.19 7.75 18.78
CA PRO A 41 -17.35 9.16 18.41
C PRO A 41 -16.03 9.92 18.28
N TYR A 42 -15.02 9.57 19.09
CA TYR A 42 -13.70 10.18 18.96
C TYR A 42 -13.00 9.81 17.64
N VAL A 43 -13.16 8.57 17.15
CA VAL A 43 -12.68 8.19 15.81
C VAL A 43 -13.41 8.98 14.72
N PHE A 44 -14.73 9.17 14.85
CA PHE A 44 -15.52 9.98 13.91
C PHE A 44 -15.17 11.47 13.90
N HIS A 45 -14.49 11.97 14.92
CA HIS A 45 -13.93 13.31 14.87
C HIS A 45 -12.81 13.47 13.82
N PHE A 46 -12.10 12.39 13.48
CA PHE A 46 -11.02 12.37 12.47
C PHE A 46 -11.46 11.83 11.12
N PHE A 47 -12.38 10.88 11.10
CA PHE A 47 -12.82 10.17 9.90
C PHE A 47 -14.34 10.01 9.94
N LYS A 48 -15.05 10.59 8.97
CA LYS A 48 -16.52 10.60 8.94
C LYS A 48 -17.15 9.21 8.95
N ASN A 49 -16.46 8.23 8.35
CA ASN A 49 -16.93 6.85 8.22
C ASN A 49 -15.75 5.89 8.07
N LYS A 50 -16.05 4.59 7.95
CA LYS A 50 -15.05 3.54 7.73
C LYS A 50 -14.29 3.73 6.41
N GLU A 51 -14.97 4.20 5.37
CA GLU A 51 -14.36 4.41 4.06
C GLU A 51 -13.26 5.49 4.11
N GLU A 52 -13.51 6.60 4.80
CA GLU A 52 -12.51 7.66 4.97
C GLU A 52 -11.30 7.18 5.80
N LEU A 53 -11.56 6.38 6.84
CA LEU A 53 -10.49 5.76 7.61
C LEU A 53 -9.68 4.80 6.73
N PHE A 54 -10.35 3.96 5.93
CA PHE A 54 -9.68 3.03 5.02
C PHE A 54 -8.84 3.77 3.97
N LYS A 55 -9.38 4.80 3.34
CA LYS A 55 -8.65 5.64 2.36
C LYS A 55 -7.39 6.25 2.99
N ALA A 56 -7.48 6.76 4.22
CA ALA A 56 -6.31 7.33 4.92
C ALA A 56 -5.22 6.29 5.24
N VAL A 57 -5.63 5.06 5.58
CA VAL A 57 -4.70 3.94 5.78
C VAL A 57 -4.05 3.53 4.44
N TYR A 58 -4.86 3.42 3.40
CA TYR A 58 -4.42 3.08 2.04
C TYR A 58 -3.44 4.12 1.48
N ASP A 59 -3.75 5.42 1.67
CA ASP A 59 -2.87 6.52 1.24
C ASP A 59 -1.50 6.44 1.90
N ARG A 60 -1.44 6.13 3.19
CA ARG A 60 -0.16 5.99 3.88
C ARG A 60 0.70 4.88 3.27
N ALA A 61 0.10 3.72 3.00
CA ALA A 61 0.79 2.60 2.37
C ALA A 61 1.25 2.94 0.95
N MET A 62 0.36 3.54 0.14
CA MET A 62 0.67 3.94 -1.24
C MET A 62 1.73 5.04 -1.32
N ASN A 63 1.68 6.04 -0.42
CA ASN A 63 2.70 7.09 -0.35
C ASN A 63 4.07 6.51 -0.02
N ARG A 64 4.16 5.54 0.89
CA ARG A 64 5.42 4.84 1.21
C ARG A 64 6.00 4.14 -0.02
N ILE A 65 5.17 3.41 -0.76
CA ILE A 65 5.57 2.75 -2.01
C ILE A 65 6.01 3.79 -3.05
N TYR A 66 5.24 4.85 -3.22
CA TYR A 66 5.52 5.94 -4.15
C TYR A 66 6.86 6.62 -3.83
N GLU A 67 7.06 7.04 -2.58
CA GLU A 67 8.31 7.68 -2.15
C GLU A 67 9.51 6.75 -2.35
N THR A 68 9.38 5.49 -1.98
CA THR A 68 10.45 4.52 -2.17
C THR A 68 10.82 4.39 -3.64
N PHE A 69 9.86 4.21 -4.54
CA PHE A 69 10.15 4.05 -5.96
C PHE A 69 10.70 5.33 -6.61
N THR A 70 10.25 6.51 -6.17
CA THR A 70 10.77 7.77 -6.69
C THR A 70 12.19 8.05 -6.23
N GLN A 71 12.57 7.63 -5.02
CA GLN A 71 13.89 7.88 -4.44
C GLN A 71 14.97 6.90 -4.89
N VAL A 72 14.60 5.73 -5.42
CA VAL A 72 15.61 4.76 -5.91
C VAL A 72 16.38 5.38 -7.08
N GLU A 73 17.71 5.41 -6.94
CA GLU A 73 18.64 5.78 -7.99
C GLU A 73 19.54 4.59 -8.31
N ALA A 74 19.60 4.20 -9.58
CA ALA A 74 20.46 3.12 -10.05
C ALA A 74 20.72 3.26 -11.55
N PRO A 75 21.79 2.69 -12.11
CA PRO A 75 22.00 2.58 -13.55
C PRO A 75 20.83 1.84 -14.21
N PRO A 76 20.53 2.12 -15.50
CA PRO A 76 19.36 1.56 -16.19
C PRO A 76 19.26 0.03 -16.15
N ASP A 77 20.40 -0.66 -16.26
CA ASP A 77 20.51 -2.12 -16.25
C ASP A 77 20.25 -2.74 -14.86
N ARG A 78 20.30 -1.95 -13.78
CA ARG A 78 20.08 -2.38 -12.41
C ARG A 78 18.85 -1.77 -11.76
N LEU A 79 18.18 -0.82 -12.44
CA LEU A 79 17.10 -0.03 -11.83
C LEU A 79 15.93 -0.90 -11.37
N MET A 80 15.47 -1.85 -12.19
CA MET A 80 14.36 -2.74 -11.86
C MET A 80 14.71 -3.65 -10.68
N GLU A 81 15.92 -4.21 -10.65
CA GLU A 81 16.41 -5.03 -9.54
C GLU A 81 16.46 -4.23 -8.24
N THR A 82 17.05 -3.03 -8.29
CA THR A 82 17.17 -2.16 -7.10
C THR A 82 15.80 -1.73 -6.57
N MET A 83 14.84 -1.39 -7.45
CA MET A 83 13.47 -1.09 -7.06
C MET A 83 12.75 -2.32 -6.49
N GLY A 84 13.01 -3.50 -7.02
CA GLY A 84 12.48 -4.76 -6.49
C GLY A 84 12.97 -5.04 -5.07
N HIS A 85 14.28 -4.89 -4.82
CA HIS A 85 14.84 -5.00 -3.47
C HIS A 85 14.25 -3.98 -2.50
N ALA A 86 14.06 -2.71 -2.95
CA ALA A 86 13.43 -1.69 -2.13
C ALA A 86 11.97 -2.05 -1.76
N PHE A 87 11.22 -2.67 -2.67
CA PHE A 87 9.88 -3.17 -2.39
C PHE A 87 9.88 -4.31 -1.37
N ILE A 88 10.82 -5.25 -1.47
CA ILE A 88 10.98 -6.32 -0.48
C ILE A 88 11.24 -5.74 0.92
N GLN A 89 12.10 -4.71 1.03
CA GLN A 89 12.35 -4.03 2.31
C GLN A 89 11.09 -3.37 2.88
N ILE A 90 10.24 -2.76 2.02
CA ILE A 90 8.92 -2.25 2.47
C ILE A 90 8.08 -3.40 3.02
N MET A 91 8.05 -4.53 2.33
CA MET A 91 7.23 -5.67 2.73
C MET A 91 7.68 -6.24 4.08
N GLU A 92 8.99 -6.36 4.31
CA GLU A 92 9.54 -6.81 5.59
C GLU A 92 9.22 -5.84 6.73
N ALA A 93 9.37 -4.52 6.50
CA ALA A 93 9.18 -3.50 7.52
C ALA A 93 7.71 -3.13 7.77
N HIS A 94 6.84 -3.27 6.76
CA HIS A 94 5.46 -2.78 6.73
C HIS A 94 4.48 -3.81 6.14
N ARG A 95 4.65 -5.07 6.52
CA ARG A 95 3.89 -6.20 6.00
C ARG A 95 2.38 -5.97 5.98
N ASP A 96 1.82 -5.48 7.09
CA ASP A 96 0.38 -5.23 7.20
C ASP A 96 -0.13 -4.17 6.20
N GLU A 97 0.67 -3.14 5.92
CA GLU A 97 0.34 -2.14 4.90
C GLU A 97 0.28 -2.77 3.51
N VAL A 98 1.27 -3.59 3.15
CA VAL A 98 1.30 -4.27 1.84
C VAL A 98 0.15 -5.27 1.70
N LEU A 99 -0.15 -6.05 2.74
CA LEU A 99 -1.28 -6.98 2.75
C LEU A 99 -2.61 -6.27 2.58
N MET A 100 -2.80 -5.14 3.27
CA MET A 100 -4.01 -4.34 3.16
C MET A 100 -4.15 -3.75 1.75
N VAL A 101 -3.07 -3.27 1.13
CA VAL A 101 -3.06 -2.82 -0.28
C VAL A 101 -3.46 -3.97 -1.21
N MET A 102 -2.91 -5.16 -1.02
CA MET A 102 -3.25 -6.35 -1.82
C MET A 102 -4.75 -6.70 -1.70
N GLN A 103 -5.29 -6.70 -0.50
CA GLN A 103 -6.72 -6.97 -0.25
C GLN A 103 -7.61 -5.89 -0.87
N ALA A 104 -7.15 -4.63 -0.92
CA ALA A 104 -7.92 -3.52 -1.47
C ALA A 104 -8.31 -3.72 -2.94
N HIS A 105 -7.52 -4.45 -3.72
CA HIS A 105 -7.81 -4.73 -5.13
C HIS A 105 -9.09 -5.56 -5.34
N ALA A 106 -9.54 -6.30 -4.32
CA ALA A 106 -10.74 -7.15 -4.37
C ALA A 106 -11.98 -6.52 -3.71
N ILE A 107 -11.89 -5.28 -3.22
CA ILE A 107 -13.03 -4.59 -2.62
C ILE A 107 -14.01 -4.16 -3.70
N SER A 108 -15.29 -4.55 -3.54
CA SER A 108 -16.33 -4.32 -4.54
C SER A 108 -17.10 -3.00 -4.37
N GLU A 109 -16.98 -2.31 -3.22
CA GLU A 109 -17.59 -0.99 -3.01
C GLU A 109 -17.12 0.00 -4.07
N PRO A 110 -18.05 0.60 -4.86
CA PRO A 110 -17.68 1.43 -6.02
C PRO A 110 -16.73 2.58 -5.68
N GLU A 111 -16.96 3.27 -4.57
CA GLU A 111 -16.13 4.41 -4.14
C GLU A 111 -14.72 3.99 -3.74
N ILE A 112 -14.56 2.85 -3.05
CA ILE A 112 -13.26 2.30 -2.69
C ILE A 112 -12.54 1.80 -3.94
N ARG A 113 -13.23 1.05 -4.78
CA ARG A 113 -12.65 0.52 -6.02
C ARG A 113 -12.16 1.63 -6.95
N ASP A 114 -12.95 2.69 -7.11
CA ASP A 114 -12.56 3.83 -7.94
C ASP A 114 -11.37 4.60 -7.34
N TYR A 115 -11.31 4.68 -6.01
CA TYR A 115 -10.20 5.26 -5.29
C TYR A 115 -8.91 4.45 -5.48
N VAL A 116 -8.97 3.15 -5.20
CA VAL A 116 -7.84 2.21 -5.36
C VAL A 116 -7.33 2.23 -6.79
N ARG A 117 -8.23 2.20 -7.79
CA ARG A 117 -7.87 2.28 -9.21
C ARG A 117 -7.05 3.54 -9.51
N LYS A 118 -7.48 4.71 -9.04
CA LYS A 118 -6.78 5.98 -9.27
C LYS A 118 -5.40 5.98 -8.64
N GLN A 119 -5.28 5.53 -7.40
CA GLN A 119 -4.00 5.47 -6.70
C GLN A 119 -3.03 4.48 -7.36
N PHE A 120 -3.53 3.33 -7.80
CA PHE A 120 -2.72 2.34 -8.49
C PHE A 120 -2.25 2.84 -9.88
N GLN A 121 -3.10 3.59 -10.58
CA GLN A 121 -2.74 4.25 -11.83
C GLN A 121 -1.60 5.24 -11.63
N ILE A 122 -1.61 6.04 -10.56
CA ILE A 122 -0.51 6.96 -10.24
C ILE A 122 0.82 6.21 -10.05
N ILE A 123 0.81 5.10 -9.34
CA ILE A 123 2.02 4.25 -9.18
C ILE A 123 2.51 3.73 -10.52
N HIS A 124 1.62 3.19 -11.35
CA HIS A 124 1.98 2.70 -12.68
C HIS A 124 2.62 3.81 -13.53
N GLU A 125 1.97 4.96 -13.63
CA GLU A 125 2.48 6.12 -14.39
C GLU A 125 3.83 6.60 -13.86
N THR A 126 4.01 6.62 -12.53
CA THR A 126 5.29 6.99 -11.89
C THR A 126 6.42 6.05 -12.30
N ILE A 127 6.17 4.72 -12.29
CA ILE A 127 7.15 3.72 -12.70
C ILE A 127 7.46 3.87 -14.20
N VAL A 128 6.46 4.06 -15.05
CA VAL A 128 6.64 4.29 -16.48
C VAL A 128 7.51 5.52 -16.74
N VAL A 129 7.23 6.64 -16.09
CA VAL A 129 8.02 7.87 -16.22
C VAL A 129 9.46 7.63 -15.77
N LYS A 130 9.67 6.96 -14.65
CA LYS A 130 10.99 6.63 -14.14
C LYS A 130 11.79 5.76 -15.12
N PHE A 131 11.17 4.73 -15.67
CA PHE A 131 11.80 3.83 -16.63
C PHE A 131 12.11 4.55 -17.96
N LYS A 132 11.21 5.41 -18.45
CA LYS A 132 11.48 6.27 -19.62
C LYS A 132 12.67 7.19 -19.39
N SER A 133 12.71 7.85 -18.24
CA SER A 133 13.80 8.76 -17.88
C SER A 133 15.15 8.04 -17.75
N ALA A 134 15.14 6.77 -17.35
CA ALA A 134 16.32 5.91 -17.30
C ALA A 134 16.72 5.31 -18.64
N GLY A 135 15.96 5.57 -19.73
CA GLY A 135 16.24 5.03 -21.05
C GLY A 135 15.89 3.54 -21.23
N ILE A 136 15.05 2.99 -20.36
CA ILE A 136 14.60 1.60 -20.49
C ILE A 136 13.68 1.50 -21.73
N LEU A 137 14.02 0.61 -22.66
CA LEU A 137 13.22 0.36 -23.84
C LEU A 137 11.86 -0.25 -23.43
N LYS A 138 10.78 0.14 -24.14
CA LYS A 138 9.42 -0.35 -23.87
C LYS A 138 9.01 -0.16 -22.40
N ALA A 139 9.20 1.04 -21.88
CA ALA A 139 9.02 1.36 -20.48
C ALA A 139 7.63 0.99 -19.91
N GLU A 140 6.56 1.06 -20.72
CA GLU A 140 5.20 0.63 -20.33
C GLU A 140 5.13 -0.89 -20.10
N GLU A 141 5.73 -1.70 -20.99
CA GLU A 141 5.79 -3.15 -20.84
C GLU A 141 6.64 -3.52 -19.62
N ALA A 142 7.80 -2.87 -19.46
CA ALA A 142 8.71 -3.08 -18.35
C ALA A 142 8.04 -2.69 -16.99
N ALA A 143 7.28 -1.59 -16.93
CA ALA A 143 6.54 -1.18 -15.75
C ALA A 143 5.45 -2.20 -15.38
N SER A 144 4.71 -2.72 -16.37
CA SER A 144 3.70 -3.75 -16.15
C SER A 144 4.31 -5.06 -15.64
N GLN A 145 5.46 -5.47 -16.18
CA GLN A 145 6.21 -6.65 -15.70
C GLN A 145 6.72 -6.44 -14.26
N PHE A 146 7.27 -5.26 -13.97
CA PHE A 146 7.75 -4.92 -12.64
C PHE A 146 6.62 -4.99 -11.60
N ILE A 147 5.46 -4.39 -11.90
CA ILE A 147 4.28 -4.45 -11.03
C ILE A 147 3.80 -5.90 -10.87
N GLY A 148 3.75 -6.66 -11.96
CA GLY A 148 3.38 -8.07 -11.93
C GLY A 148 4.30 -8.90 -11.02
N SER A 149 5.61 -8.66 -11.07
CA SER A 149 6.59 -9.29 -10.17
C SER A 149 6.34 -8.88 -8.71
N GLY A 150 6.06 -7.60 -8.43
CA GLY A 150 5.71 -7.13 -7.08
C GLY A 150 4.45 -7.79 -6.52
N LEU A 151 3.41 -7.96 -7.34
CA LEU A 151 2.21 -8.71 -6.95
C LEU A 151 2.52 -10.17 -6.67
N LEU A 152 3.35 -10.82 -7.49
CA LEU A 152 3.77 -12.20 -7.27
C LEU A 152 4.59 -12.36 -6.00
N ILE A 153 5.50 -11.44 -5.70
CA ILE A 153 6.24 -11.39 -4.44
C ILE A 153 5.26 -11.32 -3.26
N THR A 154 4.25 -10.44 -3.33
CA THR A 154 3.24 -10.33 -2.27
C THR A 154 2.43 -11.61 -2.11
N VAL A 155 2.03 -12.26 -3.20
CA VAL A 155 1.33 -13.56 -3.16
C VAL A 155 2.20 -14.65 -2.55
N SER A 156 3.48 -14.71 -2.92
CA SER A 156 4.46 -15.64 -2.36
C SER A 156 4.56 -15.51 -0.83
N GLU A 157 4.63 -14.29 -0.34
CA GLU A 157 4.68 -13.98 1.10
C GLU A 157 3.38 -14.36 1.82
N VAL A 158 2.21 -14.04 1.23
CA VAL A 158 0.90 -14.34 1.82
C VAL A 158 0.66 -15.83 1.95
N LEU A 159 1.11 -16.61 0.96
CA LEU A 159 0.89 -18.05 0.88
C LEU A 159 2.01 -18.89 1.48
N ASP A 160 3.10 -18.26 1.95
CA ASP A 160 4.34 -18.95 2.37
C ASP A 160 4.86 -19.90 1.27
N LEU A 161 4.93 -19.40 0.04
CA LEU A 161 5.34 -20.14 -1.16
C LEU A 161 6.55 -19.49 -1.84
N PRO A 162 7.76 -19.54 -1.22
CA PRO A 162 8.95 -18.89 -1.77
C PRO A 162 9.38 -19.44 -3.13
N GLN A 163 8.97 -20.66 -3.49
CA GLN A 163 9.21 -21.25 -4.81
C GLN A 163 8.52 -20.51 -5.97
N LEU A 164 7.58 -19.60 -5.71
CA LEU A 164 7.00 -18.74 -6.75
C LEU A 164 7.99 -17.70 -7.29
N LEU A 165 9.09 -17.46 -6.57
CA LEU A 165 10.09 -16.43 -6.89
C LEU A 165 11.32 -17.00 -7.64
N CYS A 166 11.14 -18.07 -8.41
CA CYS A 166 12.19 -18.67 -9.24
C CYS A 166 12.35 -17.93 -10.57
N PHE A 167 12.80 -16.65 -10.53
CA PHE A 167 13.13 -15.84 -11.73
C PHE A 167 14.36 -15.01 -11.50
#